data_2aa2be3ebb24ced4d77477493db04ad2
#
_entry.id   2aa2be3ebb24ced4d77477493db04ad2
#
_cell.length_a   1.000
_cell.length_b   1.000
_cell.length_c   1.000
_cell.angle_alpha   90.00
_cell.angle_beta   90.00
_cell.angle_gamma   90.00
#
_symmetry.space_group_name_H-M   'P 1'
#
loop_
_entity.id
_entity.type
_entity.pdbx_description
1 polymer ?
#
loop_
_entity_poly.entity_id
_entity_poly.type
_entity_poly.pdbx_seq_one_letter_code
_entity_poly.pdbx_strand_id
1 'polypeptide(L)'
;MNEIEKEYAKLSKKFKLPKFKEIDNEFEISTLESPSFLMRDILRKIEDKLIFYIDVIGNLVHPDASSLSNMYEVRYFSDDEKDDIYNLFKKLMKVDRNIIEVVLKNDEKEQAAFLSKVFEDWMEIKKELLKYIVKMKESWEKQSTIEEDTAYFG
;
A
#
# COMPACT_ATOMS: atom_id res chain seq x y z
N MET A 1 -22.40 7.00 -16.37
CA MET A 1 -22.11 5.93 -15.38
C MET A 1 -21.68 4.69 -16.13
N ASN A 2 -20.45 4.23 -15.92
CA ASN A 2 -19.94 3.03 -16.59
C ASN A 2 -20.46 1.74 -15.94
N GLU A 3 -20.17 0.62 -16.55
CA GLU A 3 -20.65 -0.68 -16.06
C GLU A 3 -20.11 -1.04 -14.66
N ILE A 4 -18.89 -0.64 -14.37
CA ILE A 4 -18.24 -0.87 -13.07
C ILE A 4 -19.01 -0.11 -11.97
N GLU A 5 -19.30 1.16 -12.20
CA GLU A 5 -20.04 1.98 -11.24
C GLU A 5 -21.46 1.47 -11.02
N LYS A 6 -22.12 1.02 -12.09
CA LYS A 6 -23.47 0.42 -12.00
C LYS A 6 -23.47 -0.85 -11.15
N GLU A 7 -22.51 -1.74 -11.39
CA GLU A 7 -22.37 -2.98 -10.61
C GLU A 7 -22.02 -2.68 -9.16
N TYR A 8 -21.11 -1.73 -8.92
CA TYR A 8 -20.77 -1.29 -7.57
C TYR A 8 -21.99 -0.76 -6.82
N ALA A 9 -22.83 0.01 -7.51
CA ALA A 9 -24.08 0.52 -6.92
C ALA A 9 -25.04 -0.61 -6.52
N LYS A 10 -25.14 -1.66 -7.32
CA LYS A 10 -25.92 -2.85 -6.98
C LYS A 10 -25.37 -3.56 -5.74
N LEU A 11 -24.06 -3.72 -5.67
CA LEU A 11 -23.40 -4.35 -4.53
C LEU A 11 -23.52 -3.50 -3.27
N SER A 12 -23.52 -2.17 -3.40
CA SER A 12 -23.71 -1.24 -2.28
C SER A 12 -25.09 -1.32 -1.66
N LYS A 13 -26.11 -1.77 -2.41
CA LYS A 13 -27.45 -2.04 -1.87
C LYS A 13 -27.48 -3.31 -1.05
N LYS A 14 -26.62 -4.26 -1.35
CA LYS A 14 -26.54 -5.56 -0.70
C LYS A 14 -25.56 -5.58 0.47
N PHE A 15 -24.47 -4.86 0.35
CA PHE A 15 -23.39 -4.82 1.34
C PHE A 15 -23.08 -3.38 1.70
N LYS A 16 -22.57 -3.18 2.91
CA LYS A 16 -22.09 -1.87 3.36
C LYS A 16 -20.69 -1.62 2.78
N LEU A 17 -20.60 -0.83 1.72
CA LEU A 17 -19.35 -0.54 1.02
C LEU A 17 -18.96 0.94 1.17
N PRO A 18 -17.68 1.28 1.00
CA PRO A 18 -17.27 2.68 0.88
C PRO A 18 -17.97 3.35 -0.32
N LYS A 19 -18.05 4.66 -0.30
CA LYS A 19 -18.61 5.40 -1.45
C LYS A 19 -17.74 5.16 -2.68
N PHE A 20 -18.37 4.92 -3.82
CA PHE A 20 -17.65 4.64 -5.06
C PHE A 20 -16.59 5.68 -5.38
N LYS A 21 -16.93 6.96 -5.29
CA LYS A 21 -16.00 8.03 -5.60
C LYS A 21 -14.77 8.02 -4.69
N GLU A 22 -14.95 7.70 -3.43
CA GLU A 22 -13.85 7.68 -2.46
C GLU A 22 -12.86 6.54 -2.76
N ILE A 23 -13.40 5.34 -2.97
CA ILE A 23 -12.56 4.19 -3.28
C ILE A 23 -11.94 4.30 -4.68
N ASP A 24 -12.67 4.87 -5.63
CA ASP A 24 -12.16 5.10 -6.97
C ASP A 24 -11.00 6.11 -6.98
N ASN A 25 -11.10 7.17 -6.19
CA ASN A 25 -10.01 8.14 -6.05
C ASN A 25 -8.72 7.50 -5.53
N GLU A 26 -8.85 6.50 -4.66
CA GLU A 26 -7.66 5.84 -4.08
C GLU A 26 -7.11 4.72 -4.96
N PHE A 27 -7.98 3.95 -5.59
CA PHE A 27 -7.58 2.70 -6.26
C PHE A 27 -7.95 2.62 -7.73
N GLU A 28 -8.56 3.66 -8.28
CA GLU A 28 -8.90 3.75 -9.71
C GLU A 28 -9.74 2.55 -10.20
N ILE A 29 -10.70 2.13 -9.39
CA ILE A 29 -11.52 0.94 -9.68
C ILE A 29 -12.39 1.10 -10.92
N SER A 30 -12.70 2.34 -11.31
CA SER A 30 -13.45 2.62 -12.55
C SER A 30 -12.71 2.16 -13.81
N THR A 31 -11.40 1.90 -13.71
CA THR A 31 -10.58 1.43 -14.82
C THR A 31 -10.62 -0.08 -15.02
N LEU A 32 -11.32 -0.82 -14.16
CA LEU A 32 -11.50 -2.26 -14.33
C LEU A 32 -12.26 -2.56 -15.63
N GLU A 33 -11.87 -3.64 -16.31
CA GLU A 33 -12.39 -3.95 -17.63
C GLU A 33 -13.77 -4.61 -17.60
N SER A 34 -14.04 -5.40 -16.57
CA SER A 34 -15.28 -6.19 -16.48
C SER A 34 -15.93 -6.05 -15.11
N PRO A 35 -17.29 -5.93 -15.06
CA PRO A 35 -18.00 -5.93 -13.79
C PRO A 35 -18.18 -7.33 -13.17
N SER A 36 -17.82 -8.39 -13.90
CA SER A 36 -17.88 -9.75 -13.39
C SER A 36 -16.86 -9.94 -12.26
N PHE A 37 -17.26 -10.55 -11.16
CA PHE A 37 -16.40 -10.77 -10.00
C PHE A 37 -15.83 -9.47 -9.44
N LEU A 38 -16.63 -8.43 -9.37
CA LEU A 38 -16.17 -7.07 -9.08
C LEU A 38 -15.47 -6.97 -7.72
N MET A 39 -16.00 -7.60 -6.66
CA MET A 39 -15.36 -7.53 -5.33
C MET A 39 -13.95 -8.11 -5.35
N ARG A 40 -13.79 -9.27 -5.99
CA ARG A 40 -12.47 -9.90 -6.16
C ARG A 40 -11.50 -8.98 -6.90
N ASP A 41 -11.96 -8.40 -8.00
CA ASP A 41 -11.11 -7.58 -8.85
C ASP A 41 -10.72 -6.25 -8.19
N ILE A 42 -11.61 -5.68 -7.39
CA ILE A 42 -11.29 -4.51 -6.57
C ILE A 42 -10.21 -4.86 -5.54
N LEU A 43 -10.36 -5.98 -4.83
CA LEU A 43 -9.36 -6.40 -3.85
C LEU A 43 -7.99 -6.66 -4.48
N ARG A 44 -7.96 -7.26 -5.67
CA ARG A 44 -6.71 -7.44 -6.42
C ARG A 44 -6.07 -6.12 -6.83
N LYS A 45 -6.88 -5.15 -7.20
CA LYS A 45 -6.38 -3.81 -7.54
C LYS A 45 -5.79 -3.09 -6.33
N ILE A 46 -6.41 -3.27 -5.17
CA ILE A 46 -5.87 -2.78 -3.90
C ILE A 46 -4.54 -3.48 -3.60
N GLU A 47 -4.46 -4.79 -3.78
CA GLU A 47 -3.24 -5.55 -3.58
C GLU A 47 -2.09 -5.06 -4.45
N ASP A 48 -2.34 -4.79 -5.74
CA ASP A 48 -1.33 -4.27 -6.65
C ASP A 48 -0.71 -2.97 -6.12
N LYS A 49 -1.54 -2.09 -5.60
CA LYS A 49 -1.06 -0.84 -5.00
C LYS A 49 -0.27 -1.08 -3.72
N LEU A 50 -0.74 -2.00 -2.88
CA LEU A 50 -0.03 -2.37 -1.64
C LEU A 50 1.35 -2.96 -1.93
N ILE A 51 1.46 -3.82 -2.94
CA ILE A 51 2.73 -4.44 -3.33
C ILE A 51 3.76 -3.39 -3.70
N PHE A 52 3.35 -2.35 -4.42
CA PHE A 52 4.24 -1.24 -4.75
C PHE A 52 4.84 -0.61 -3.48
N TYR A 53 4.01 -0.31 -2.49
CA TYR A 53 4.48 0.30 -1.25
C TYR A 53 5.21 -0.68 -0.33
N ILE A 54 4.86 -1.96 -0.37
CA ILE A 54 5.61 -3.01 0.32
C ILE A 54 7.05 -3.03 -0.19
N ASP A 55 7.24 -2.92 -1.50
CA ASP A 55 8.58 -2.89 -2.08
C ASP A 55 9.36 -1.65 -1.66
N VAL A 56 8.72 -0.47 -1.70
CA VAL A 56 9.36 0.79 -1.28
C VAL A 56 9.78 0.73 0.18
N ILE A 57 8.86 0.36 1.06
CA ILE A 57 9.14 0.30 2.52
C ILE A 57 10.06 -0.88 2.83
N GLY A 58 9.94 -1.99 2.12
CA GLY A 58 10.80 -3.16 2.27
C GLY A 58 12.27 -2.85 2.06
N ASN A 59 12.59 -1.93 1.16
CA ASN A 59 13.96 -1.48 0.93
C ASN A 59 14.54 -0.73 2.13
N LEU A 60 13.70 -0.13 2.98
CA LEU A 60 14.14 0.49 4.23
C LEU A 60 14.32 -0.53 5.35
N VAL A 61 13.52 -1.60 5.35
CA VAL A 61 13.59 -2.67 6.36
C VAL A 61 14.74 -3.64 6.08
N HIS A 62 14.88 -4.02 4.82
CA HIS A 62 15.92 -4.95 4.34
C HIS A 62 16.66 -4.31 3.17
N PRO A 63 17.55 -3.33 3.44
CA PRO A 63 18.25 -2.66 2.36
C PRO A 63 19.20 -3.60 1.65
N ASP A 64 19.27 -3.44 0.33
CA ASP A 64 20.27 -4.13 -0.50
C ASP A 64 21.64 -3.45 -0.27
N ALA A 65 22.56 -4.15 0.39
CA ALA A 65 23.88 -3.63 0.69
C ALA A 65 24.72 -3.29 -0.56
N SER A 66 24.35 -3.84 -1.72
CA SER A 66 25.00 -3.52 -3.00
C SER A 66 24.41 -2.27 -3.65
N SER A 67 23.29 -1.75 -3.15
CA SER A 67 22.62 -0.56 -3.68
C SER A 67 23.00 0.68 -2.87
N LEU A 68 23.73 1.59 -3.49
CA LEU A 68 24.12 2.86 -2.84
C LEU A 68 22.88 3.68 -2.46
N SER A 69 21.84 3.69 -3.31
CA SER A 69 20.64 4.46 -3.01
C SER A 69 19.88 3.89 -1.81
N ASN A 70 19.78 2.57 -1.68
CA ASN A 70 19.13 1.96 -0.53
C ASN A 70 19.89 2.26 0.76
N MET A 71 21.22 2.10 0.75
CA MET A 71 22.06 2.35 1.92
C MET A 71 22.02 3.83 2.32
N TYR A 72 22.03 4.72 1.35
CA TYR A 72 21.94 6.15 1.57
C TYR A 72 20.63 6.55 2.25
N GLU A 73 19.50 6.06 1.74
CA GLU A 73 18.19 6.38 2.30
C GLU A 73 18.00 5.82 3.72
N VAL A 74 18.39 4.56 3.93
CA VAL A 74 18.24 3.89 5.24
C VAL A 74 18.99 4.64 6.33
N ARG A 75 20.17 5.13 6.03
CA ARG A 75 20.99 5.88 6.96
C ARG A 75 20.33 7.17 7.48
N TYR A 76 19.41 7.73 6.71
CA TYR A 76 18.72 8.97 7.07
C TYR A 76 17.70 8.80 8.20
N PHE A 77 17.34 7.56 8.53
CA PHE A 77 16.35 7.26 9.56
C PHE A 77 17.03 6.88 10.88
N SER A 78 16.46 7.35 12.00
CA SER A 78 16.90 6.94 13.34
C SER A 78 16.48 5.50 13.62
N ASP A 79 17.06 4.91 14.68
CA ASP A 79 16.70 3.54 15.09
C ASP A 79 15.23 3.43 15.48
N ASP A 80 14.68 4.43 16.18
CA ASP A 80 13.25 4.47 16.54
C ASP A 80 12.38 4.53 15.29
N GLU A 81 12.76 5.33 14.31
CA GLU A 81 12.05 5.41 13.04
C GLU A 81 12.11 4.10 12.27
N LYS A 82 13.25 3.41 12.30
CA LYS A 82 13.40 2.08 11.67
C LYS A 82 12.46 1.05 12.31
N ASP A 83 12.27 1.10 13.62
CA ASP A 83 11.32 0.24 14.31
C ASP A 83 9.89 0.52 13.88
N ASP A 84 9.52 1.80 13.76
CA ASP A 84 8.19 2.21 13.28
C ASP A 84 7.97 1.79 11.83
N ILE A 85 8.97 1.92 10.99
CA ILE A 85 8.93 1.49 9.58
C ILE A 85 8.75 -0.02 9.50
N TYR A 86 9.45 -0.78 10.34
CA TYR A 86 9.29 -2.24 10.41
C TYR A 86 7.87 -2.62 10.81
N ASN A 87 7.28 -1.92 11.78
CA ASN A 87 5.90 -2.15 12.19
C ASN A 87 4.91 -1.84 11.06
N LEU A 88 5.15 -0.77 10.31
CA LEU A 88 4.35 -0.43 9.13
C LEU A 88 4.47 -1.52 8.06
N PHE A 89 5.68 -2.00 7.82
CA PHE A 89 5.93 -3.11 6.88
C PHE A 89 5.13 -4.35 7.26
N LYS A 90 5.10 -4.71 8.54
CA LYS A 90 4.31 -5.84 9.03
C LYS A 90 2.80 -5.64 8.80
N LYS A 91 2.31 -4.42 9.02
CA LYS A 91 0.90 -4.10 8.72
C LYS A 91 0.58 -4.31 7.25
N LEU A 92 1.42 -3.79 6.37
CA LEU A 92 1.25 -3.93 4.92
C LEU A 92 1.24 -5.40 4.51
N MET A 93 2.19 -6.18 5.03
CA MET A 93 2.27 -7.61 4.73
C MET A 93 1.03 -8.36 5.21
N LYS A 94 0.53 -8.02 6.39
CA LYS A 94 -0.67 -8.65 6.94
C LYS A 94 -1.92 -8.33 6.10
N VAL A 95 -2.06 -7.09 5.68
CA VAL A 95 -3.19 -6.69 4.80
C VAL A 95 -3.11 -7.44 3.48
N ASP A 96 -1.92 -7.50 2.88
CA ASP A 96 -1.70 -8.25 1.63
C ASP A 96 -2.11 -9.72 1.77
N ARG A 97 -1.66 -10.39 2.83
CA ARG A 97 -1.99 -11.80 3.06
C ARG A 97 -3.48 -12.01 3.35
N ASN A 98 -4.13 -11.07 4.02
CA ASN A 98 -5.57 -11.10 4.24
C ASN A 98 -6.34 -10.99 2.91
N ILE A 99 -5.88 -10.15 2.00
CA ILE A 99 -6.49 -10.06 0.66
C ILE A 99 -6.38 -11.40 -0.05
N ILE A 100 -5.22 -12.01 -0.05
CA ILE A 100 -4.98 -13.31 -0.68
C ILE A 100 -5.92 -14.37 -0.10
N GLU A 101 -6.05 -14.43 1.22
CA GLU A 101 -6.93 -15.36 1.92
C GLU A 101 -8.40 -15.17 1.52
N VAL A 102 -8.88 -13.93 1.57
CA VAL A 102 -10.29 -13.61 1.28
C VAL A 102 -10.62 -13.87 -0.19
N VAL A 103 -9.68 -13.58 -1.10
CA VAL A 103 -9.86 -13.90 -2.52
C VAL A 103 -9.88 -15.42 -2.73
N LEU A 104 -8.99 -16.15 -2.05
CA LEU A 104 -8.91 -17.61 -2.14
C LEU A 104 -10.19 -18.29 -1.64
N LYS A 105 -10.78 -17.80 -0.56
CA LYS A 105 -12.04 -18.33 -0.02
C LYS A 105 -13.22 -18.13 -0.98
N ASN A 106 -13.14 -17.13 -1.87
CA ASN A 106 -14.13 -16.88 -2.91
C ASN A 106 -15.57 -16.69 -2.40
N ASP A 107 -15.72 -16.00 -1.28
CA ASP A 107 -17.01 -15.65 -0.68
C ASP A 107 -17.25 -14.15 -0.81
N GLU A 108 -18.24 -13.75 -1.61
CA GLU A 108 -18.53 -12.36 -1.91
C GLU A 108 -18.86 -11.54 -0.65
N LYS A 109 -19.57 -12.14 0.31
CA LYS A 109 -19.94 -11.47 1.56
C LYS A 109 -18.69 -11.15 2.38
N GLU A 110 -17.76 -12.10 2.51
CA GLU A 110 -16.49 -11.89 3.19
C GLU A 110 -15.63 -10.86 2.47
N GLN A 111 -15.61 -10.91 1.13
CA GLN A 111 -14.89 -9.94 0.31
C GLN A 111 -15.41 -8.52 0.53
N ALA A 112 -16.73 -8.35 0.55
CA ALA A 112 -17.36 -7.06 0.77
C ALA A 112 -17.06 -6.50 2.18
N ALA A 113 -17.18 -7.34 3.20
CA ALA A 113 -16.86 -6.96 4.58
C ALA A 113 -15.39 -6.57 4.72
N PHE A 114 -14.49 -7.31 4.08
CA PHE A 114 -13.07 -7.04 4.11
C PHE A 114 -12.72 -5.77 3.34
N LEU A 115 -13.40 -5.51 2.21
CA LEU A 115 -13.19 -4.29 1.43
C LEU A 115 -13.40 -3.03 2.28
N SER A 116 -14.49 -2.99 3.04
CA SER A 116 -14.79 -1.84 3.91
C SER A 116 -13.70 -1.66 4.97
N LYS A 117 -13.23 -2.75 5.56
CA LYS A 117 -12.17 -2.71 6.56
C LYS A 117 -10.83 -2.28 5.97
N VAL A 118 -10.43 -2.86 4.84
CA VAL A 118 -9.15 -2.53 4.21
C VAL A 118 -9.11 -1.08 3.74
N PHE A 119 -10.24 -0.55 3.30
CA PHE A 119 -10.31 0.86 2.92
C PHE A 119 -10.05 1.80 4.10
N GLU A 120 -10.65 1.50 5.26
CA GLU A 120 -10.40 2.28 6.49
C GLU A 120 -8.93 2.16 6.92
N ASP A 121 -8.39 0.94 6.92
CA ASP A 121 -6.99 0.69 7.27
C ASP A 121 -6.04 1.42 6.31
N TRP A 122 -6.37 1.43 5.02
CA TRP A 122 -5.57 2.11 4.01
C TRP A 122 -5.46 3.62 4.26
N MET A 123 -6.53 4.28 4.68
CA MET A 123 -6.49 5.71 4.94
C MET A 123 -5.50 6.05 6.06
N GLU A 124 -5.39 5.19 7.08
CA GLU A 124 -4.39 5.36 8.14
C GLU A 124 -2.98 5.00 7.67
N ILE A 125 -2.84 3.88 6.96
CA ILE A 125 -1.56 3.44 6.38
C ILE A 125 -0.99 4.51 5.45
N LYS A 126 -1.84 5.11 4.63
CA LYS A 126 -1.45 6.17 3.69
C LYS A 126 -0.76 7.34 4.39
N LYS A 127 -1.25 7.74 5.56
CA LYS A 127 -0.65 8.82 6.35
C LYS A 127 0.77 8.44 6.81
N GLU A 128 0.93 7.22 7.31
CA GLU A 128 2.22 6.72 7.74
C GLU A 128 3.20 6.59 6.57
N LEU A 129 2.74 6.05 5.44
CA LEU A 129 3.55 5.94 4.22
C LEU A 129 4.04 7.31 3.76
N LEU A 130 3.14 8.28 3.71
CA LEU A 130 3.50 9.63 3.25
C LEU A 130 4.60 10.24 4.12
N LYS A 131 4.53 10.06 5.42
CA LYS A 131 5.54 10.54 6.37
C LYS A 131 6.94 10.02 6.01
N TYR A 132 7.07 8.73 5.75
CA TYR A 132 8.37 8.12 5.45
C TYR A 132 8.85 8.40 4.03
N ILE A 133 7.93 8.46 3.06
CA ILE A 133 8.27 8.80 1.67
C ILE A 133 8.78 10.24 1.58
N VAL A 134 8.13 11.17 2.29
CA VAL A 134 8.61 12.56 2.36
C VAL A 134 10.02 12.60 2.95
N LYS A 135 10.28 11.82 3.99
CA LYS A 135 11.61 11.76 4.59
C LYS A 135 12.64 11.12 3.66
N MET A 136 12.27 10.09 2.91
CA MET A 136 13.13 9.53 1.86
C MET A 136 13.53 10.60 0.85
N LYS A 137 12.55 11.39 0.40
CA LYS A 137 12.79 12.51 -0.53
C LYS A 137 13.74 13.54 0.08
N GLU A 138 13.56 13.88 1.35
CA GLU A 138 14.43 14.83 2.06
C GLU A 138 15.87 14.36 2.11
N SER A 139 16.13 13.06 2.19
CA SER A 139 17.49 12.52 2.19
C SER A 139 18.27 12.91 0.93
N TRP A 140 17.56 13.03 -0.21
CA TRP A 140 18.15 13.40 -1.49
C TRP A 140 18.30 14.91 -1.69
N GLU A 141 17.74 15.71 -0.80
CA GLU A 141 17.87 17.17 -0.78
C GLU A 141 19.08 17.65 0.02
N LYS A 142 19.75 16.75 0.76
CA LYS A 142 20.95 17.07 1.52
C LYS A 142 22.11 17.41 0.60
N GLN A 143 22.99 18.29 1.07
CA GLN A 143 24.18 18.76 0.35
C GLN A 143 25.42 17.90 0.66
N SER A 144 25.25 16.60 0.92
CA SER A 144 26.38 15.67 1.11
C SER A 144 26.46 14.73 -0.09
N THR A 145 27.67 14.24 -0.41
CA THR A 145 27.84 13.27 -1.48
C THR A 145 27.47 11.87 -1.00
N ILE A 146 27.02 11.02 -1.92
CA ILE A 146 26.71 9.63 -1.62
C ILE A 146 27.98 8.90 -1.11
N GLU A 147 29.15 9.20 -1.71
CA GLU A 147 30.41 8.61 -1.28
C GLU A 147 30.78 8.97 0.16
N GLU A 148 30.60 10.24 0.55
CA GLU A 148 30.85 10.69 1.93
C GLU A 148 29.90 9.97 2.90
N ASP A 149 28.64 9.88 2.55
CA ASP A 149 27.62 9.24 3.38
C ASP A 149 27.85 7.73 3.52
N THR A 150 28.21 7.05 2.44
CA THR A 150 28.44 5.60 2.44
C THR A 150 29.78 5.21 3.07
N ALA A 151 30.70 6.13 3.23
CA ALA A 151 32.00 5.87 3.92
C ALA A 151 31.79 5.36 5.35
N TYR A 152 30.67 5.70 6.00
CA TYR A 152 30.35 5.22 7.34
C TYR A 152 29.98 3.74 7.38
N PHE A 153 29.65 3.15 6.24
CA PHE A 153 29.27 1.75 6.15
C PHE A 153 30.44 0.84 5.74
N GLY A 154 31.51 1.44 5.34
CA GLY A 154 32.69 0.73 4.89
C GLY A 154 33.60 0.30 6.02
#